data_8747228de0a6ac4f6b1ad1dff016a49d
#
_entry.id   8747228de0a6ac4f6b1ad1dff016a49d
#
_cell.length_a   1.000
_cell.length_b   1.000
_cell.length_c   1.000
_cell.angle_alpha   90.00
_cell.angle_beta   90.00
_cell.angle_gamma   90.00
#
_symmetry.space_group_name_H-M   'P 1'
#
loop_
_entity.id
_entity.type
_entity.pdbx_description
1 polymer ?
#
loop_
_entity_poly.entity_id
_entity_poly.type
_entity_poly.pdbx_seq_one_letter_code
_entity_poly.pdbx_strand_id
1 'polypeptide(L)'
;QDGVKAAFFGFQDRFRAFPGDYTAATTNIVGVAATAACGNGNGNGNGRVETAGLENVLAWEHLSKAGFITGTYTCAATEGPTTSPVNPYGIYMQLVFDGIYGAGTTAAPAAPRHNIKSGSQVPVDIIAEMDRKIDDGAPNTGGFQFSRYQGNGAAAPTDGAAAQPACTSATTAAGVWNATNGSTNCGGSSLL
;
A
#
# COMPACT_ATOMS: atom_id res chain seq x y z
N GLN A 1 9.01 -3.45 3.38
CA GLN A 1 8.02 -2.44 3.82
C GLN A 1 8.57 -1.51 4.91
N ASP A 2 9.43 -1.99 5.84
CA ASP A 2 9.97 -1.18 6.94
C ASP A 2 10.74 0.06 6.46
N GLY A 3 11.53 -0.08 5.37
CA GLY A 3 12.18 1.07 4.74
C GLY A 3 11.21 2.12 4.23
N VAL A 4 10.04 1.70 3.72
CA VAL A 4 8.99 2.64 3.27
C VAL A 4 8.27 3.28 4.46
N LYS A 5 8.04 2.54 5.56
CA LYS A 5 7.52 3.12 6.81
C LYS A 5 8.45 4.21 7.35
N ALA A 6 9.74 3.91 7.41
CA ALA A 6 10.75 4.90 7.84
C ALA A 6 10.78 6.13 6.92
N ALA A 7 10.67 5.93 5.61
CA ALA A 7 10.60 7.00 4.62
C ALA A 7 9.34 7.87 4.78
N PHE A 8 8.18 7.25 5.03
CA PHE A 8 6.92 7.95 5.26
C PHE A 8 6.99 8.88 6.47
N PHE A 9 7.45 8.37 7.61
CA PHE A 9 7.58 9.17 8.82
C PHE A 9 8.72 10.19 8.72
N GLY A 10 9.84 9.85 8.06
CA GLY A 10 10.92 10.80 7.79
C GLY A 10 10.47 11.97 6.91
N PHE A 11 9.61 11.70 5.91
CA PHE A 11 8.99 12.75 5.10
C PHE A 11 8.09 13.65 5.95
N GLN A 12 7.22 13.03 6.78
CA GLN A 12 6.33 13.77 7.69
C GLN A 12 7.12 14.67 8.67
N ASP A 13 8.22 14.17 9.21
CA ASP A 13 9.07 14.96 10.11
C ASP A 13 9.69 16.16 9.41
N ARG A 14 10.16 15.99 8.18
CA ARG A 14 10.83 17.05 7.42
C ARG A 14 9.86 18.10 6.89
N PHE A 15 8.73 17.68 6.31
CA PHE A 15 7.81 18.57 5.59
C PHE A 15 6.54 18.90 6.38
N ARG A 16 6.31 18.28 7.54
CA ARG A 16 5.10 18.41 8.38
C ARG A 16 3.80 18.10 7.62
N ALA A 17 3.90 17.22 6.62
CA ALA A 17 2.80 16.75 5.77
C ALA A 17 3.08 15.31 5.35
N PHE A 18 2.07 14.58 4.89
CA PHE A 18 2.25 13.24 4.35
C PHE A 18 2.72 13.30 2.88
N PRO A 19 3.55 12.34 2.44
CA PRO A 19 3.88 12.22 1.03
C PRO A 19 2.61 11.94 0.23
N GLY A 20 2.44 12.60 -0.92
CA GLY A 20 1.21 12.57 -1.70
C GLY A 20 0.21 13.66 -1.33
N ASP A 21 0.04 13.95 -0.03
CA ASP A 21 -0.88 14.96 0.49
C ASP A 21 -0.24 16.37 0.65
N TYR A 22 1.05 16.51 0.42
CA TYR A 22 1.77 17.77 0.62
C TYR A 22 1.41 18.83 -0.42
N THR A 23 0.86 19.96 0.02
CA THR A 23 0.31 21.04 -0.83
C THR A 23 1.37 21.94 -1.49
N ALA A 24 2.61 21.91 -1.04
CA ALA A 24 3.70 22.76 -1.55
C ALA A 24 4.88 21.93 -2.08
N ALA A 25 4.61 20.71 -2.57
CA ALA A 25 5.66 19.79 -2.99
C ALA A 25 6.44 20.32 -4.19
N THR A 26 5.80 20.86 -5.20
CA THR A 26 6.45 21.43 -6.39
C THR A 26 7.36 22.63 -6.07
N THR A 27 7.12 23.31 -4.96
CA THR A 27 7.94 24.45 -4.52
C THR A 27 9.13 23.99 -3.66
N ASN A 28 8.92 22.97 -2.81
CA ASN A 28 9.88 22.62 -1.77
C ASN A 28 10.65 21.32 -2.05
N ILE A 29 10.24 20.54 -3.05
CA ILE A 29 10.92 19.31 -3.45
C ILE A 29 11.38 19.44 -4.90
N VAL A 30 12.68 19.49 -5.09
CA VAL A 30 13.27 19.63 -6.43
C VAL A 30 12.93 18.39 -7.29
N GLY A 31 12.40 18.65 -8.48
CA GLY A 31 12.13 17.60 -9.47
C GLY A 31 10.76 16.93 -9.36
N VAL A 32 9.88 17.40 -8.48
CA VAL A 32 8.46 17.02 -8.51
C VAL A 32 7.82 17.64 -9.76
N ALA A 33 7.14 16.81 -10.56
CA ALA A 33 6.55 17.23 -11.81
C ALA A 33 5.14 17.83 -11.60
N ALA A 34 4.87 18.98 -12.22
CA ALA A 34 3.54 19.60 -12.23
C ALA A 34 2.62 18.87 -13.23
N THR A 35 2.30 17.61 -12.96
CA THR A 35 1.44 16.77 -13.81
C THR A 35 -0.02 17.03 -13.48
N ALA A 36 -0.82 17.51 -14.42
CA ALA A 36 -2.22 17.88 -14.20
C ALA A 36 -3.09 16.74 -13.63
N ALA A 37 -2.84 15.49 -14.06
CA ALA A 37 -3.54 14.32 -13.54
C ALA A 37 -3.27 14.06 -12.05
N CYS A 38 -2.15 14.56 -11.52
CA CYS A 38 -1.67 14.35 -10.14
C CYS A 38 -1.69 15.67 -9.35
N GLY A 39 -2.76 16.43 -9.38
CA GLY A 39 -2.88 17.67 -8.62
C GLY A 39 -1.81 18.71 -8.93
N ASN A 40 -1.24 18.69 -10.15
CA ASN A 40 -0.07 19.48 -10.53
C ASN A 40 1.15 19.24 -9.64
N GLY A 41 1.34 18.01 -9.18
CA GLY A 41 2.44 17.61 -8.31
C GLY A 41 2.25 17.95 -6.82
N ASN A 42 1.07 18.43 -6.44
CA ASN A 42 0.74 18.77 -5.05
C ASN A 42 -0.48 17.97 -4.57
N GLY A 43 -0.48 17.58 -3.31
CA GLY A 43 -1.64 17.02 -2.63
C GLY A 43 -2.63 18.09 -2.19
N ASN A 44 -3.73 17.64 -1.58
CA ASN A 44 -4.81 18.54 -1.14
C ASN A 44 -4.68 19.02 0.32
N GLY A 45 -3.80 18.44 1.13
CA GLY A 45 -3.48 18.85 2.50
C GLY A 45 -4.54 18.47 3.54
N ASN A 46 -5.36 17.45 3.25
CA ASN A 46 -6.43 17.02 4.16
C ASN A 46 -5.98 16.02 5.25
N GLY A 47 -4.69 15.67 5.29
CA GLY A 47 -4.12 14.70 6.23
C GLY A 47 -4.32 13.25 5.80
N ARG A 48 -4.63 12.97 4.54
CA ARG A 48 -4.87 11.63 4.01
C ARG A 48 -4.18 11.44 2.67
N VAL A 49 -3.69 10.25 2.42
CA VAL A 49 -3.19 9.86 1.10
C VAL A 49 -4.28 9.09 0.40
N GLU A 50 -4.96 9.73 -0.54
CA GLU A 50 -6.17 9.18 -1.16
C GLU A 50 -5.90 8.70 -2.60
N THR A 51 -6.76 7.78 -3.08
CA THR A 51 -6.74 7.39 -4.51
C THR A 51 -7.40 8.46 -5.39
N ALA A 52 -8.33 9.24 -4.82
CA ALA A 52 -8.85 10.44 -5.46
C ALA A 52 -7.72 11.46 -5.63
N GLY A 53 -7.56 12.00 -6.85
CA GLY A 53 -6.44 12.90 -7.16
C GLY A 53 -5.08 12.22 -7.31
N LEU A 54 -5.02 10.90 -7.24
CA LEU A 54 -3.80 10.08 -7.41
C LEU A 54 -2.72 10.37 -6.35
N GLU A 55 -3.09 10.80 -5.15
CA GLU A 55 -2.12 11.05 -4.07
C GLU A 55 -1.36 9.79 -3.67
N ASN A 56 -2.00 8.61 -3.77
CA ASN A 56 -1.36 7.31 -3.58
C ASN A 56 -0.22 7.02 -4.56
N VAL A 57 -0.28 7.56 -5.77
CA VAL A 57 0.79 7.49 -6.80
C VAL A 57 1.77 8.63 -6.59
N LEU A 58 1.28 9.83 -6.34
CA LEU A 58 2.09 11.03 -6.07
C LEU A 58 3.00 10.86 -4.85
N ALA A 59 2.56 10.06 -3.86
CA ALA A 59 3.36 9.75 -2.67
C ALA A 59 4.73 9.15 -3.02
N TRP A 60 4.80 8.28 -4.01
CA TRP A 60 6.07 7.68 -4.44
C TRP A 60 7.00 8.69 -5.11
N GLU A 61 6.44 9.63 -5.91
CA GLU A 61 7.21 10.74 -6.46
C GLU A 61 7.77 11.63 -5.35
N HIS A 62 6.94 12.05 -4.40
CA HIS A 62 7.38 12.87 -3.27
C HIS A 62 8.51 12.19 -2.47
N LEU A 63 8.35 10.91 -2.13
CA LEU A 63 9.35 10.16 -1.37
C LEU A 63 10.68 10.02 -2.14
N SER A 64 10.62 9.72 -3.45
CA SER A 64 11.83 9.53 -4.26
C SER A 64 12.54 10.85 -4.54
N LYS A 65 11.81 11.91 -4.91
CA LYS A 65 12.39 13.23 -5.20
C LYS A 65 12.93 13.91 -3.94
N ALA A 66 12.33 13.64 -2.78
CA ALA A 66 12.84 14.12 -1.49
C ALA A 66 14.02 13.28 -0.96
N GLY A 67 14.38 12.17 -1.62
CA GLY A 67 15.53 11.32 -1.27
C GLY A 67 15.28 10.33 -0.14
N PHE A 68 14.02 10.04 0.21
CA PHE A 68 13.68 9.08 1.27
C PHE A 68 13.66 7.63 0.80
N ILE A 69 13.43 7.40 -0.50
CA ILE A 69 13.50 6.07 -1.11
C ILE A 69 14.39 6.10 -2.36
N THR A 70 14.97 4.96 -2.68
CA THR A 70 15.75 4.76 -3.92
C THR A 70 14.81 4.59 -5.12
N GLY A 71 15.32 4.86 -6.32
CA GLY A 71 14.55 4.86 -7.55
C GLY A 71 14.08 6.26 -7.92
N THR A 72 13.49 6.38 -9.10
CA THR A 72 12.94 7.65 -9.61
C THR A 72 11.52 7.40 -10.06
N TYR A 73 10.57 7.94 -9.31
CA TYR A 73 9.15 7.84 -9.63
C TYR A 73 8.63 9.20 -10.07
N THR A 74 7.65 9.17 -10.97
CA THR A 74 6.93 10.35 -11.46
C THR A 74 5.46 10.00 -11.56
N CYS A 75 4.59 10.79 -10.98
CA CYS A 75 3.17 10.51 -10.97
C CYS A 75 2.57 10.61 -12.39
N ALA A 76 1.71 9.65 -12.71
CA ALA A 76 0.94 9.60 -13.96
C ALA A 76 -0.46 9.06 -13.69
N ALA A 77 -1.39 9.32 -14.62
CA ALA A 77 -2.79 8.88 -14.51
C ALA A 77 -2.97 7.35 -14.44
N THR A 78 -2.01 6.62 -14.97
CA THR A 78 -2.00 5.14 -14.94
C THR A 78 -0.75 4.67 -14.22
N GLU A 79 -0.90 3.76 -13.27
CA GLU A 79 0.24 3.13 -12.60
C GLU A 79 1.11 2.36 -13.60
N GLY A 80 2.41 2.48 -13.44
CA GLY A 80 3.41 1.87 -14.31
C GLY A 80 4.75 1.71 -13.58
N PRO A 81 5.76 1.13 -14.23
CA PRO A 81 7.09 0.89 -13.63
C PRO A 81 7.80 2.18 -13.18
N THR A 82 7.38 3.32 -13.71
CA THR A 82 7.94 4.64 -13.39
C THR A 82 7.12 5.41 -12.35
N THR A 83 5.99 4.88 -11.88
CA THR A 83 5.11 5.58 -10.94
C THR A 83 5.14 5.00 -9.54
N SER A 84 5.37 3.69 -9.41
CA SER A 84 5.23 2.97 -8.14
C SER A 84 6.30 1.88 -7.99
N PRO A 85 6.82 1.63 -6.80
CA PRO A 85 7.68 0.48 -6.55
C PRO A 85 6.90 -0.83 -6.72
N VAL A 86 7.64 -1.91 -6.98
CA VAL A 86 7.08 -3.25 -7.14
C VAL A 86 7.52 -4.17 -6.02
N ASN A 87 6.70 -5.18 -5.72
CA ASN A 87 7.09 -6.30 -4.89
C ASN A 87 8.04 -7.25 -5.66
N PRO A 88 8.64 -8.27 -5.02
CA PRO A 88 9.51 -9.24 -5.70
C PRO A 88 8.86 -10.02 -6.86
N TYR A 89 7.54 -9.99 -6.98
CA TYR A 89 6.77 -10.64 -8.04
C TYR A 89 6.35 -9.68 -9.15
N GLY A 90 6.86 -8.43 -9.16
CA GLY A 90 6.60 -7.44 -10.19
C GLY A 90 5.26 -6.70 -10.07
N ILE A 91 4.58 -6.81 -8.94
CA ILE A 91 3.28 -6.17 -8.70
C ILE A 91 3.47 -4.86 -7.93
N TYR A 92 2.78 -3.80 -8.37
CA TYR A 92 2.88 -2.47 -7.76
C TYR A 92 2.42 -2.47 -6.31
N MET A 93 3.19 -1.74 -5.50
CA MET A 93 2.84 -1.43 -4.11
C MET A 93 1.98 -0.17 -4.08
N GLN A 94 1.11 -0.05 -3.06
CA GLN A 94 0.28 1.13 -2.85
C GLN A 94 0.50 1.70 -1.44
N LEU A 95 0.61 3.01 -1.35
CA LEU A 95 0.52 3.76 -0.11
C LEU A 95 -0.80 4.51 -0.12
N VAL A 96 -1.66 4.30 0.89
CA VAL A 96 -3.02 4.85 0.86
C VAL A 96 -3.59 5.00 2.27
N PHE A 97 -4.56 5.90 2.45
CA PHE A 97 -5.40 6.02 3.63
C PHE A 97 -6.76 5.39 3.37
N ASP A 98 -6.98 4.18 3.85
CA ASP A 98 -8.26 3.48 3.75
C ASP A 98 -8.46 2.46 4.87
N GLY A 99 -9.62 1.79 4.89
CA GLY A 99 -9.93 0.66 5.76
C GLY A 99 -10.10 -0.66 4.99
N ILE A 100 -9.46 -0.81 3.81
CA ILE A 100 -9.59 -2.01 2.97
C ILE A 100 -8.39 -2.93 3.23
N TYR A 101 -8.34 -3.48 4.44
CA TYR A 101 -7.33 -4.43 4.91
C TYR A 101 -7.94 -5.37 5.96
N GLY A 102 -7.31 -6.49 6.22
CA GLY A 102 -7.83 -7.53 7.09
C GLY A 102 -9.22 -8.00 6.65
N ALA A 103 -10.17 -7.97 7.56
CA ALA A 103 -11.58 -8.27 7.27
C ALA A 103 -12.32 -7.08 6.61
N GLY A 104 -11.72 -5.89 6.55
CA GLY A 104 -12.33 -4.70 5.95
C GLY A 104 -12.49 -4.82 4.43
N THR A 105 -13.65 -4.43 3.90
CA THR A 105 -13.97 -4.41 2.47
C THR A 105 -14.43 -3.02 2.04
N THR A 106 -14.60 -2.80 0.74
CA THR A 106 -15.16 -1.53 0.24
C THR A 106 -16.58 -1.25 0.78
N ALA A 107 -17.38 -2.30 1.00
CA ALA A 107 -18.74 -2.17 1.54
C ALA A 107 -18.77 -2.05 3.07
N ALA A 108 -17.78 -2.61 3.77
CA ALA A 108 -17.67 -2.60 5.23
C ALA A 108 -16.18 -2.38 5.62
N PRO A 109 -15.67 -1.15 5.47
CA PRO A 109 -14.26 -0.86 5.75
C PRO A 109 -13.95 -0.98 7.25
N ALA A 110 -12.73 -1.39 7.56
CA ALA A 110 -12.15 -1.24 8.89
C ALA A 110 -11.93 0.25 9.23
N ALA A 111 -11.49 0.56 10.45
CA ALA A 111 -11.13 1.93 10.82
C ALA A 111 -10.00 2.45 9.89
N PRO A 112 -10.21 3.52 9.11
CA PRO A 112 -9.23 3.97 8.11
C PRO A 112 -7.90 4.36 8.76
N ARG A 113 -6.80 3.92 8.13
CA ARG A 113 -5.42 4.28 8.48
C ARG A 113 -4.57 4.43 7.22
N HIS A 114 -3.48 5.17 7.33
CA HIS A 114 -2.43 5.06 6.33
C HIS A 114 -1.88 3.63 6.36
N ASN A 115 -1.70 3.05 5.20
CA ASN A 115 -1.19 1.70 5.09
C ASN A 115 -0.40 1.50 3.78
N ILE A 116 0.52 0.52 3.79
CA ILE A 116 1.34 0.15 2.64
C ILE A 116 0.91 -1.24 2.20
N LYS A 117 0.28 -1.34 1.05
CA LYS A 117 -0.15 -2.60 0.44
C LYS A 117 0.95 -3.18 -0.43
N SER A 118 1.23 -4.47 -0.25
CA SER A 118 2.31 -5.16 -0.97
C SER A 118 1.99 -5.44 -2.45
N GLY A 119 0.74 -5.27 -2.87
CA GLY A 119 0.25 -5.85 -4.12
C GLY A 119 -0.05 -7.34 -3.97
N SER A 120 -0.53 -7.95 -5.06
CA SER A 120 -0.89 -9.36 -5.15
C SER A 120 0.28 -10.26 -5.54
N GLN A 121 0.00 -11.51 -5.89
CA GLN A 121 0.91 -12.55 -6.37
C GLN A 121 1.99 -13.00 -5.37
N VAL A 122 1.84 -12.70 -4.10
CA VAL A 122 2.72 -13.25 -3.06
C VAL A 122 2.19 -14.64 -2.66
N PRO A 123 3.03 -15.69 -2.61
CA PRO A 123 2.62 -16.99 -2.09
C PRO A 123 2.15 -16.89 -0.63
N VAL A 124 1.11 -17.63 -0.29
CA VAL A 124 0.46 -17.55 1.03
C VAL A 124 1.38 -17.97 2.18
N ASP A 125 2.25 -18.94 1.97
CA ASP A 125 3.25 -19.38 2.93
C ASP A 125 4.27 -18.28 3.25
N ILE A 126 4.71 -17.55 2.22
CA ILE A 126 5.62 -16.42 2.36
C ILE A 126 4.97 -15.28 3.15
N ILE A 127 3.73 -14.91 2.82
CA ILE A 127 3.06 -13.79 3.50
C ILE A 127 2.70 -14.15 4.94
N ALA A 128 2.31 -15.40 5.20
CA ALA A 128 2.06 -15.91 6.55
C ALA A 128 3.33 -15.90 7.41
N GLU A 129 4.48 -16.24 6.82
CA GLU A 129 5.77 -16.21 7.52
C GLU A 129 6.24 -14.77 7.76
N MET A 130 6.00 -13.86 6.81
CA MET A 130 6.26 -12.44 7.01
C MET A 130 5.46 -11.90 8.20
N ASP A 131 4.18 -12.17 8.26
CA ASP A 131 3.30 -11.73 9.33
C ASP A 131 3.79 -12.25 10.69
N ARG A 132 4.09 -13.54 10.80
CA ARG A 132 4.65 -14.13 12.04
C ARG A 132 5.96 -13.51 12.50
N LYS A 133 6.78 -12.99 11.57
CA LYS A 133 8.07 -12.36 11.89
C LYS A 133 7.95 -10.91 12.31
N ILE A 134 6.97 -10.19 11.80
CA ILE A 134 6.83 -8.75 12.01
C ILE A 134 5.65 -8.39 12.92
N ASP A 135 4.72 -9.34 13.15
CA ASP A 135 3.52 -9.09 13.93
C ASP A 135 2.99 -10.37 14.61
N ASP A 136 1.67 -10.54 14.66
CA ASP A 136 0.98 -11.59 15.43
C ASP A 136 0.73 -12.89 14.64
N GLY A 137 0.96 -12.90 13.33
CA GLY A 137 0.70 -14.04 12.45
C GLY A 137 -0.78 -14.25 12.10
N ALA A 138 -1.62 -13.26 12.34
CA ALA A 138 -3.07 -13.34 12.10
C ALA A 138 -3.51 -12.29 11.04
N PRO A 139 -4.12 -12.70 9.92
CA PRO A 139 -4.37 -11.84 8.77
C PRO A 139 -5.33 -10.68 9.00
N ASN A 140 -6.08 -10.66 10.10
CA ASN A 140 -7.08 -9.63 10.36
C ASN A 140 -6.80 -8.77 11.59
N THR A 141 -5.67 -8.97 12.27
CA THR A 141 -5.27 -8.24 13.47
C THR A 141 -3.85 -7.71 13.36
N GLY A 142 -3.41 -6.94 14.35
CA GLY A 142 -2.05 -6.41 14.39
C GLY A 142 -1.76 -5.28 13.41
N GLY A 143 -0.49 -5.06 13.17
CA GLY A 143 0.06 -4.01 12.32
C GLY A 143 0.33 -4.47 10.88
N PHE A 144 0.29 -5.79 10.61
CA PHE A 144 0.36 -6.37 9.26
C PHE A 144 -0.87 -7.25 9.03
N GLN A 145 -1.67 -6.94 8.02
CA GLN A 145 -2.94 -7.61 7.78
C GLN A 145 -3.12 -8.01 6.32
N PHE A 146 -4.07 -8.89 6.03
CA PHE A 146 -4.43 -9.27 4.66
C PHE A 146 -4.82 -8.05 3.81
N SER A 147 -4.45 -8.06 2.53
CA SER A 147 -4.81 -7.04 1.56
C SER A 147 -5.41 -7.64 0.29
N ARG A 148 -6.52 -7.06 -0.17
CA ARG A 148 -7.17 -7.37 -1.45
C ARG A 148 -6.64 -6.53 -2.60
N TYR A 149 -5.63 -5.69 -2.36
CA TYR A 149 -5.10 -4.83 -3.40
C TYR A 149 -4.41 -5.65 -4.49
N GLN A 150 -4.92 -5.50 -5.70
CA GLN A 150 -4.46 -6.27 -6.87
C GLN A 150 -3.14 -5.74 -7.44
N GLY A 151 -2.94 -4.40 -7.41
CA GLY A 151 -1.90 -3.75 -8.20
C GLY A 151 -2.14 -3.97 -9.70
N ASN A 152 -1.09 -4.30 -10.43
CA ASN A 152 -1.17 -4.72 -11.83
C ASN A 152 -1.28 -6.25 -12.01
N GLY A 153 -1.62 -6.98 -10.96
CA GLY A 153 -1.83 -8.43 -11.00
C GLY A 153 -3.10 -8.83 -11.76
N ALA A 154 -3.18 -10.08 -12.16
CA ALA A 154 -4.31 -10.60 -12.96
C ALA A 154 -5.62 -10.67 -12.16
N ALA A 155 -5.55 -10.85 -10.85
CA ALA A 155 -6.70 -10.95 -9.97
C ALA A 155 -6.40 -10.39 -8.58
N ALA A 156 -7.43 -9.91 -7.89
CA ALA A 156 -7.31 -9.51 -6.50
C ALA A 156 -7.11 -10.73 -5.58
N PRO A 157 -6.31 -10.60 -4.52
CA PRO A 157 -6.25 -11.61 -3.45
C PRO A 157 -7.62 -11.89 -2.85
N THR A 158 -7.91 -13.16 -2.55
CA THR A 158 -9.19 -13.60 -2.01
C THR A 158 -9.08 -14.07 -0.57
N ASP A 159 -10.11 -13.80 0.23
CA ASP A 159 -10.25 -14.32 1.60
C ASP A 159 -11.07 -15.63 1.64
N GLY A 160 -11.20 -16.19 2.84
CA GLY A 160 -11.83 -17.49 3.06
C GLY A 160 -13.31 -17.61 2.71
N ALA A 161 -14.00 -16.49 2.41
CA ALA A 161 -15.37 -16.48 1.92
C ALA A 161 -15.45 -16.61 0.39
N ALA A 162 -14.32 -16.49 -0.31
CA ALA A 162 -14.24 -16.52 -1.77
C ALA A 162 -13.86 -17.91 -2.30
N ALA A 163 -13.90 -18.05 -3.64
CA ALA A 163 -13.49 -19.29 -4.30
C ALA A 163 -12.02 -19.64 -4.00
N GLN A 164 -11.76 -20.91 -3.78
CA GLN A 164 -10.42 -21.44 -3.50
C GLN A 164 -9.47 -21.34 -4.70
N PRO A 165 -8.17 -21.18 -4.50
CA PRO A 165 -7.47 -21.11 -3.21
C PRO A 165 -7.48 -19.71 -2.61
N ALA A 166 -8.05 -19.56 -1.40
CA ALA A 166 -8.09 -18.29 -0.68
C ALA A 166 -6.86 -18.10 0.21
N CYS A 167 -6.46 -16.84 0.41
CA CYS A 167 -5.30 -16.50 1.23
C CYS A 167 -5.55 -16.70 2.72
N THR A 168 -6.80 -16.54 3.16
CA THR A 168 -7.19 -16.67 4.57
C THR A 168 -8.33 -17.65 4.73
N SER A 169 -8.49 -18.26 5.91
CA SER A 169 -9.50 -19.32 6.17
C SER A 169 -10.81 -18.81 6.75
N ALA A 170 -10.86 -17.61 7.28
CA ALA A 170 -12.06 -17.12 7.95
C ALA A 170 -12.18 -15.60 7.90
N THR A 171 -13.44 -15.16 7.90
CA THR A 171 -13.85 -13.75 8.06
C THR A 171 -13.99 -13.33 9.52
N THR A 172 -13.55 -14.17 10.47
CA THR A 172 -13.60 -13.90 11.92
C THR A 172 -12.50 -12.92 12.34
N ALA A 173 -12.66 -12.36 13.53
CA ALA A 173 -11.83 -11.24 14.01
C ALA A 173 -10.31 -11.44 13.86
N ALA A 174 -9.78 -12.63 14.15
CA ALA A 174 -8.35 -12.89 13.97
C ALA A 174 -8.00 -13.46 12.57
N GLY A 175 -8.84 -14.36 12.03
CA GLY A 175 -8.53 -15.09 10.81
C GLY A 175 -7.33 -16.04 10.96
N VAL A 176 -7.04 -16.79 9.89
CA VAL A 176 -5.85 -17.64 9.79
C VAL A 176 -5.35 -17.60 8.34
N TRP A 177 -4.05 -17.43 8.12
CA TRP A 177 -3.44 -17.60 6.80
C TRP A 177 -3.53 -19.07 6.35
N ASN A 178 -4.05 -19.31 5.15
CA ASN A 178 -4.19 -20.64 4.55
C ASN A 178 -2.88 -21.18 3.98
N ALA A 179 -1.81 -21.18 4.77
CA ALA A 179 -0.46 -21.51 4.31
C ALA A 179 -0.32 -22.90 3.64
N THR A 180 -1.28 -23.80 3.88
CA THR A 180 -1.27 -25.18 3.33
C THR A 180 -2.04 -25.33 2.04
N ASN A 181 -2.80 -24.33 1.57
CA ASN A 181 -3.61 -24.45 0.35
C ASN A 181 -2.89 -24.09 -0.95
N GLY A 182 -1.64 -23.60 -0.86
CA GLY A 182 -0.80 -23.29 -2.01
C GLY A 182 -1.24 -22.08 -2.84
N SER A 183 -2.05 -21.16 -2.30
CA SER A 183 -2.39 -19.92 -3.01
C SER A 183 -1.12 -19.13 -3.33
N THR A 184 -0.98 -18.71 -4.58
CA THR A 184 0.14 -17.89 -5.07
C THR A 184 -0.27 -16.45 -5.36
N ASN A 185 -1.49 -16.06 -4.98
CA ASN A 185 -2.05 -14.73 -5.27
C ASN A 185 -2.53 -14.04 -3.99
N CYS A 186 -1.62 -13.86 -3.01
CA CYS A 186 -1.95 -13.17 -1.77
C CYS A 186 -1.29 -11.80 -1.70
N GLY A 187 -1.77 -10.97 -0.78
CA GLY A 187 -1.25 -9.65 -0.51
C GLY A 187 -1.38 -9.28 0.96
N GLY A 188 -0.50 -8.41 1.44
CA GLY A 188 -0.50 -7.89 2.79
C GLY A 188 -0.52 -6.37 2.83
N SER A 189 -0.96 -5.83 3.95
CA SER A 189 -1.03 -4.40 4.25
C SER A 189 -0.32 -4.13 5.58
N SER A 190 0.71 -3.30 5.55
CA SER A 190 1.37 -2.80 6.76
C SER A 190 0.70 -1.49 7.18
N LEU A 191 0.16 -1.45 8.39
CA LEU A 191 -0.45 -0.25 8.97
C LEU A 191 0.64 0.73 9.46
N LEU A 192 0.36 2.04 9.32
CA LEU A 192 1.21 3.15 9.69
C LEU A 192 0.63 3.89 10.90
#